data_5bdbd9318be9c646ca545965adc032ac
#
_entry.id   5bdbd9318be9c646ca545965adc032ac
#
_cell.length_a   1.000
_cell.length_b   1.000
_cell.length_c   1.000
_cell.angle_alpha   90.00
_cell.angle_beta   90.00
_cell.angle_gamma   90.00
#
_symmetry.space_group_name_H-M   'P 1'
#
loop_
_entity.id
_entity.type
_entity.pdbx_description
1 polymer ?
#
loop_
_entity_poly.entity_id
_entity_poly.type
_entity_poly.pdbx_seq_one_letter_code
_entity_poly.pdbx_strand_id
1 'polypeptide(L)'
;MDGFLEHVVMRKLILTVLALGVYGCAEQPVSPANTSPARPAGQQSRETVLQQVDDFFGRGAQGIADVVNRVLDDKGLPSAYIRGEEGGGAVGIGLTYGHGDVYLQDGTTSEVYWCSPSLGLDIGGNAAKTFILIYGLPSLDALFQRFGGVDGSLYFVGGAGVNYNRRENIELASVRFGVGWRQGLNLGYIRLSRERLPFSC
;
A
#
# COMPACT_ATOMS: atom_id res chain seq x y z
N MET A 1 -22.11 -41.49 53.48
CA MET A 1 -22.98 -40.34 53.80
C MET A 1 -22.71 -39.16 52.86
N ASP A 2 -22.03 -39.39 51.74
CA ASP A 2 -21.51 -38.28 50.88
C ASP A 2 -22.24 -38.12 49.53
N GLY A 3 -23.18 -39.01 49.20
CA GLY A 3 -23.90 -38.95 47.91
C GLY A 3 -25.13 -38.02 47.86
N PHE A 4 -25.58 -37.50 49.02
CA PHE A 4 -26.80 -36.69 49.09
C PHE A 4 -26.56 -35.18 48.93
N LEU A 5 -25.32 -34.71 49.19
CA LEU A 5 -25.00 -33.30 49.11
C LEU A 5 -24.71 -32.85 47.67
N GLU A 6 -24.17 -33.70 46.85
CA GLU A 6 -23.84 -33.35 45.45
C GLU A 6 -25.08 -33.11 44.57
N HIS A 7 -26.16 -33.91 44.78
CA HIS A 7 -27.41 -33.75 44.02
C HIS A 7 -28.17 -32.44 44.35
N VAL A 8 -28.02 -31.92 45.53
CA VAL A 8 -28.72 -30.70 45.94
C VAL A 8 -28.02 -29.44 45.43
N VAL A 9 -26.69 -29.48 45.35
CA VAL A 9 -25.90 -28.35 44.79
C VAL A 9 -26.04 -28.24 43.28
N MET A 10 -26.04 -29.40 42.54
CA MET A 10 -26.20 -29.41 41.11
C MET A 10 -27.62 -29.01 40.65
N ARG A 11 -28.65 -29.34 41.44
CA ARG A 11 -30.01 -28.95 41.13
C ARG A 11 -30.33 -27.46 41.37
N LYS A 12 -29.58 -26.78 42.27
CA LYS A 12 -29.69 -25.35 42.46
C LYS A 12 -28.91 -24.56 41.43
N LEU A 13 -27.81 -25.11 40.84
CA LEU A 13 -27.03 -24.47 39.79
C LEU A 13 -27.77 -24.46 38.44
N ILE A 14 -28.57 -25.48 38.16
CA ILE A 14 -29.33 -25.58 36.89
C ILE A 14 -30.54 -24.63 36.88
N LEU A 15 -31.14 -24.35 38.05
CA LEU A 15 -32.30 -23.45 38.14
C LEU A 15 -31.90 -21.96 38.07
N THR A 16 -30.62 -21.61 38.30
CA THR A 16 -30.15 -20.21 38.25
C THR A 16 -29.74 -19.78 36.83
N VAL A 17 -29.44 -20.73 35.93
CA VAL A 17 -29.05 -20.44 34.56
C VAL A 17 -30.26 -20.22 33.63
N LEU A 18 -31.46 -20.69 34.00
CA LEU A 18 -32.67 -20.57 33.19
C LEU A 18 -33.43 -19.25 33.35
N ALA A 19 -33.02 -18.36 34.26
CA ALA A 19 -33.73 -17.10 34.56
C ALA A 19 -33.07 -15.85 33.93
N LEU A 20 -31.97 -15.99 33.12
CA LEU A 20 -31.24 -14.87 32.52
C LEU A 20 -31.37 -14.78 30.97
N GLY A 21 -32.38 -15.45 30.40
CA GLY A 21 -32.56 -15.55 28.98
C GLY A 21 -33.62 -14.63 28.35
N VAL A 22 -34.00 -13.51 28.93
CA VAL A 22 -34.90 -12.53 28.29
C VAL A 22 -34.40 -11.11 28.58
N TYR A 23 -33.26 -10.75 28.01
CA TYR A 23 -32.93 -9.33 27.83
C TYR A 23 -33.02 -9.05 26.34
N GLY A 24 -33.98 -8.19 26.00
CA GLY A 24 -34.35 -7.79 24.68
C GLY A 24 -33.18 -7.29 23.85
N CYS A 25 -33.26 -7.57 22.56
CA CYS A 25 -32.53 -6.85 21.54
C CYS A 25 -32.88 -5.34 21.70
N ALA A 26 -32.02 -4.60 22.38
CA ALA A 26 -32.01 -3.17 22.23
C ALA A 26 -31.44 -2.91 20.83
N GLU A 27 -32.29 -2.49 19.91
CA GLU A 27 -31.86 -1.89 18.65
C GLU A 27 -30.93 -0.73 18.99
N GLN A 28 -29.64 -0.93 18.72
CA GLN A 28 -28.70 0.19 18.77
C GLN A 28 -29.13 1.18 17.67
N PRO A 29 -29.24 2.47 18.01
CA PRO A 29 -29.50 3.47 16.98
C PRO A 29 -28.33 3.40 15.98
N VAL A 30 -28.65 3.03 14.73
CA VAL A 30 -27.75 3.09 13.62
C VAL A 30 -27.31 4.56 13.54
N SER A 31 -26.07 4.83 13.92
CA SER A 31 -25.44 6.13 13.71
C SER A 31 -25.62 6.47 12.22
N PRO A 32 -26.10 7.66 11.87
CA PRO A 32 -26.24 8.02 10.47
C PRO A 32 -24.89 7.85 9.82
N ALA A 33 -24.85 6.98 8.81
CA ALA A 33 -23.68 6.84 7.94
C ALA A 33 -23.26 8.26 7.55
N ASN A 34 -22.02 8.61 7.89
CA ASN A 34 -21.44 9.89 7.56
C ASN A 34 -21.27 9.88 6.03
N THR A 35 -22.35 10.24 5.34
CA THR A 35 -22.37 10.44 3.89
C THR A 35 -21.62 11.74 3.65
N SER A 36 -20.29 11.67 3.69
CA SER A 36 -19.50 12.72 3.05
C SER A 36 -19.99 12.84 1.62
N PRO A 37 -20.36 14.05 1.17
CA PRO A 37 -20.84 14.25 -0.19
C PRO A 37 -19.82 13.65 -1.15
N ALA A 38 -20.28 12.77 -2.05
CA ALA A 38 -19.46 12.20 -3.11
C ALA A 38 -18.80 13.37 -3.84
N ARG A 39 -17.50 13.55 -3.63
CA ARG A 39 -16.70 14.57 -4.31
C ARG A 39 -16.71 14.21 -5.81
N PRO A 40 -16.88 15.17 -6.72
CA PRO A 40 -16.90 14.88 -8.13
C PRO A 40 -15.64 14.12 -8.51
N ALA A 41 -15.82 13.01 -9.19
CA ALA A 41 -14.72 12.24 -9.78
C ALA A 41 -13.92 13.20 -10.68
N GLY A 42 -12.63 13.42 -10.38
CA GLY A 42 -11.77 14.21 -11.24
C GLY A 42 -10.79 15.18 -10.58
N GLN A 43 -10.77 15.33 -9.26
CA GLN A 43 -9.71 16.14 -8.62
C GLN A 43 -9.05 15.36 -7.50
N GLN A 44 -7.88 14.83 -7.78
CA GLN A 44 -6.98 14.37 -6.72
C GLN A 44 -6.50 15.60 -5.94
N SER A 45 -7.00 15.77 -4.71
CA SER A 45 -6.43 16.75 -3.80
C SER A 45 -5.27 16.14 -3.03
N ARG A 46 -4.42 16.98 -2.43
CA ARG A 46 -3.32 16.54 -1.56
C ARG A 46 -3.85 15.62 -0.45
N GLU A 47 -4.95 16.02 0.19
CA GLU A 47 -5.59 15.26 1.27
C GLU A 47 -6.06 13.89 0.79
N THR A 48 -6.58 13.83 -0.45
CA THR A 48 -7.01 12.55 -1.04
C THR A 48 -5.82 11.62 -1.25
N VAL A 49 -4.70 12.12 -1.79
CA VAL A 49 -3.48 11.32 -1.98
C VAL A 49 -2.95 10.82 -0.64
N LEU A 50 -2.86 11.68 0.37
CA LEU A 50 -2.38 11.29 1.71
C LEU A 50 -3.31 10.28 2.38
N GLN A 51 -4.62 10.44 2.25
CA GLN A 51 -5.58 9.46 2.75
C GLN A 51 -5.40 8.09 2.08
N GLN A 52 -5.18 8.06 0.75
CA GLN A 52 -4.89 6.82 0.03
C GLN A 52 -3.60 6.14 0.50
N VAL A 53 -2.60 6.93 0.86
CA VAL A 53 -1.33 6.44 1.45
C VAL A 53 -1.58 5.82 2.82
N ASP A 54 -2.29 6.52 3.70
CA ASP A 54 -2.60 6.05 5.04
C ASP A 54 -3.47 4.77 5.03
N ASP A 55 -4.48 4.74 4.17
CA ASP A 55 -5.35 3.57 3.99
C ASP A 55 -4.57 2.36 3.47
N PHE A 56 -3.63 2.60 2.54
CA PHE A 56 -2.86 1.54 1.92
C PHE A 56 -1.78 0.95 2.85
N PHE A 57 -1.01 1.79 3.52
CA PHE A 57 0.09 1.34 4.38
C PHE A 57 -0.37 1.00 5.80
N GLY A 58 -1.45 1.64 6.28
CA GLY A 58 -1.98 1.45 7.63
C GLY A 58 -1.26 2.28 8.69
N ARG A 59 -1.78 2.23 9.92
CA ARG A 59 -1.38 3.12 11.03
C ARG A 59 0.08 2.99 11.51
N GLY A 60 0.83 2.03 11.04
CA GLY A 60 2.25 1.84 11.40
C GLY A 60 3.25 2.63 10.55
N ALA A 61 2.76 3.32 9.54
CA ALA A 61 3.57 3.91 8.47
C ALA A 61 3.70 5.44 8.55
N GLN A 62 3.75 6.01 9.76
CA GLN A 62 3.78 7.48 9.96
C GLN A 62 4.90 8.17 9.16
N GLY A 63 6.09 7.56 9.05
CA GLY A 63 7.18 8.12 8.25
C GLY A 63 6.91 8.17 6.74
N ILE A 64 5.94 7.39 6.24
CA ILE A 64 5.60 7.37 4.81
C ILE A 64 4.81 8.60 4.43
N ALA A 65 3.84 9.01 5.25
CA ALA A 65 3.07 10.23 5.00
C ALA A 65 4.00 11.45 4.90
N ASP A 66 5.03 11.54 5.75
CA ASP A 66 6.02 12.62 5.71
C ASP A 66 6.84 12.60 4.41
N VAL A 67 7.22 11.39 3.97
CA VAL A 67 7.95 11.22 2.70
C VAL A 67 7.07 11.62 1.51
N VAL A 68 5.83 11.16 1.47
CA VAL A 68 4.88 11.53 0.41
C VAL A 68 4.59 13.02 0.43
N ASN A 69 4.41 13.64 1.62
CA ASN A 69 4.23 15.08 1.75
C ASN A 69 5.39 15.85 1.12
N ARG A 70 6.64 15.46 1.36
CA ARG A 70 7.82 16.09 0.74
C ARG A 70 7.79 15.96 -0.78
N VAL A 71 7.44 14.78 -1.31
CA VAL A 71 7.31 14.58 -2.76
C VAL A 71 6.23 15.51 -3.34
N LEU A 72 5.09 15.66 -2.62
CA LEU A 72 4.01 16.58 -3.04
C LEU A 72 4.43 18.07 -2.91
N ASP A 73 5.28 18.42 -1.95
CA ASP A 73 5.84 19.77 -1.83
C ASP A 73 6.77 20.09 -3.01
N ASP A 74 7.61 19.15 -3.39
CA ASP A 74 8.61 19.32 -4.44
C ASP A 74 8.02 19.23 -5.85
N LYS A 75 7.04 18.38 -6.09
CA LYS A 75 6.53 18.02 -7.42
C LYS A 75 5.08 18.43 -7.67
N GLY A 76 4.33 18.80 -6.64
CA GLY A 76 2.91 19.07 -6.71
C GLY A 76 2.05 17.80 -6.75
N LEU A 77 0.84 17.92 -7.29
CA LEU A 77 -0.10 16.80 -7.37
C LEU A 77 0.25 15.87 -8.54
N PRO A 78 0.21 14.54 -8.32
CA PRO A 78 0.50 13.56 -9.36
C PRO A 78 -0.64 13.47 -10.39
N SER A 79 -0.30 13.10 -11.61
CA SER A 79 -1.28 12.79 -12.68
C SER A 79 -2.02 11.47 -12.43
N ALA A 80 -1.35 10.55 -11.74
CA ALA A 80 -1.86 9.23 -11.38
C ALA A 80 -1.04 8.67 -10.22
N TYR A 81 -1.51 7.59 -9.60
CA TYR A 81 -0.70 6.83 -8.64
C TYR A 81 -0.96 5.33 -8.77
N ILE A 82 0.03 4.53 -8.36
CA ILE A 82 -0.07 3.07 -8.28
C ILE A 82 -0.03 2.66 -6.81
N ARG A 83 -0.88 1.71 -6.42
CA ARG A 83 -0.81 0.98 -5.16
C ARG A 83 -0.56 -0.48 -5.48
N GLY A 84 0.42 -1.08 -4.85
CA GLY A 84 0.71 -2.48 -5.08
C GLY A 84 1.77 -3.04 -4.17
N GLU A 85 2.11 -4.26 -4.43
CA GLU A 85 3.08 -5.03 -3.67
C GLU A 85 4.21 -5.49 -4.57
N GLU A 86 5.40 -5.53 -4.01
CA GLU A 86 6.56 -6.05 -4.72
C GLU A 86 7.33 -7.05 -3.87
N GLY A 87 7.95 -7.98 -4.56
CA GLY A 87 8.85 -8.94 -3.96
C GLY A 87 10.06 -9.16 -4.85
N GLY A 88 11.18 -9.51 -4.24
CA GLY A 88 12.40 -9.72 -5.00
C GLY A 88 13.48 -10.43 -4.21
N GLY A 89 14.53 -10.79 -4.93
CA GLY A 89 15.71 -11.40 -4.36
C GLY A 89 16.96 -10.89 -5.05
N ALA A 90 18.09 -10.98 -4.39
CA ALA A 90 19.38 -10.63 -4.94
C ALA A 90 20.47 -11.58 -4.45
N VAL A 91 21.36 -11.93 -5.37
CA VAL A 91 22.69 -12.52 -5.10
C VAL A 91 23.65 -11.81 -6.05
N GLY A 92 24.14 -10.63 -5.65
CA GLY A 92 24.96 -9.77 -6.51
C GLY A 92 24.17 -8.92 -7.51
N ILE A 93 23.23 -9.52 -8.26
CA ILE A 93 22.24 -8.83 -9.09
C ILE A 93 20.88 -9.07 -8.47
N GLY A 94 20.16 -7.99 -8.20
CA GLY A 94 18.79 -8.04 -7.68
C GLY A 94 17.75 -7.93 -8.77
N LEU A 95 16.61 -8.60 -8.56
CA LEU A 95 15.45 -8.48 -9.40
C LEU A 95 14.21 -8.37 -8.51
N THR A 96 13.46 -7.31 -8.72
CA THR A 96 12.20 -7.05 -8.02
C THR A 96 11.06 -7.13 -9.03
N TYR A 97 10.01 -7.83 -8.66
CA TYR A 97 8.74 -7.89 -9.39
C TYR A 97 7.63 -7.34 -8.51
N GLY A 98 6.73 -6.61 -9.11
CA GLY A 98 5.55 -6.11 -8.42
C GLY A 98 4.32 -6.13 -9.30
N HIS A 99 3.19 -5.98 -8.64
CA HIS A 99 1.88 -5.84 -9.26
C HIS A 99 0.97 -4.96 -8.40
N GLY A 100 -0.02 -4.37 -9.02
CA GLY A 100 -0.98 -3.52 -8.34
C GLY A 100 -1.93 -2.85 -9.31
N ASP A 101 -2.57 -1.77 -8.85
CA ASP A 101 -3.51 -1.00 -9.62
C ASP A 101 -3.03 0.44 -9.79
N VAL A 102 -3.14 0.96 -11.02
CA VAL A 102 -2.96 2.37 -11.33
C VAL A 102 -4.31 3.09 -11.28
N TYR A 103 -4.33 4.23 -10.62
CA TYR A 103 -5.50 5.10 -10.44
C TYR A 103 -5.24 6.42 -11.13
N LEU A 104 -6.02 6.74 -12.16
CA LEU A 104 -5.93 7.99 -12.91
C LEU A 104 -6.84 9.06 -12.28
N GLN A 105 -6.61 10.33 -12.62
CA GLN A 105 -7.42 11.44 -12.13
C GLN A 105 -8.89 11.38 -12.59
N ASP A 106 -9.19 10.78 -13.74
CA ASP A 106 -10.53 10.59 -14.26
C ASP A 106 -11.33 9.47 -13.58
N GLY A 107 -10.72 8.79 -12.59
CA GLY A 107 -11.31 7.66 -11.89
C GLY A 107 -11.07 6.31 -12.56
N THR A 108 -10.42 6.28 -13.71
CA THR A 108 -10.03 5.04 -14.38
C THR A 108 -9.04 4.28 -13.53
N THR A 109 -9.25 2.97 -13.40
CA THR A 109 -8.34 2.05 -12.71
C THR A 109 -7.95 0.92 -13.66
N SER A 110 -6.68 0.51 -13.64
CA SER A 110 -6.16 -0.59 -14.45
C SER A 110 -5.08 -1.35 -13.69
N GLU A 111 -5.04 -2.66 -13.89
CA GLU A 111 -3.98 -3.51 -13.36
C GLU A 111 -2.63 -3.18 -14.03
N VAL A 112 -1.56 -3.22 -13.26
CA VAL A 112 -0.20 -2.94 -13.71
C VAL A 112 0.79 -3.90 -13.05
N TYR A 113 1.73 -4.34 -13.84
CA TYR A 113 2.87 -5.16 -13.40
C TYR A 113 4.16 -4.39 -13.62
N TRP A 114 5.16 -4.62 -12.77
CA TRP A 114 6.47 -4.03 -12.98
C TRP A 114 7.59 -4.97 -12.62
N CYS A 115 8.75 -4.70 -13.17
CA CYS A 115 9.99 -5.29 -12.75
C CYS A 115 11.10 -4.23 -12.71
N SER A 116 12.05 -4.43 -11.82
CA SER A 116 13.18 -3.53 -11.61
C SER A 116 14.43 -4.34 -11.29
N PRO A 117 15.42 -4.39 -12.19
CA PRO A 117 16.73 -4.91 -11.88
C PRO A 117 17.49 -3.91 -11.00
N SER A 118 18.23 -4.42 -10.05
CA SER A 118 19.12 -3.63 -9.20
C SER A 118 20.49 -4.28 -9.13
N LEU A 119 21.52 -3.46 -9.07
CA LEU A 119 22.89 -3.89 -8.77
C LEU A 119 23.17 -3.57 -7.30
N GLY A 120 23.64 -4.53 -6.54
CA GLY A 120 23.99 -4.32 -5.14
C GLY A 120 24.51 -5.58 -4.48
N LEU A 121 25.23 -5.39 -3.37
CA LEU A 121 25.76 -6.49 -2.54
C LEU A 121 24.68 -7.12 -1.66
N ASP A 122 23.42 -7.03 -2.07
CA ASP A 122 22.28 -7.53 -1.31
C ASP A 122 22.15 -9.04 -1.47
N ILE A 123 22.26 -9.74 -0.36
CA ILE A 123 21.90 -11.17 -0.26
C ILE A 123 20.61 -11.22 0.55
N GLY A 124 19.50 -11.61 -0.08
CA GLY A 124 18.24 -11.78 0.63
C GLY A 124 17.00 -11.63 -0.25
N GLY A 125 15.86 -11.96 0.34
CA GLY A 125 14.54 -11.70 -0.20
C GLY A 125 13.89 -10.52 0.52
N ASN A 126 13.06 -9.78 -0.18
CA ASN A 126 12.24 -8.71 0.39
C ASN A 126 10.79 -8.80 -0.12
N ALA A 127 9.89 -8.32 0.71
CA ALA A 127 8.52 -8.03 0.32
C ALA A 127 8.18 -6.62 0.81
N ALA A 128 7.59 -5.81 -0.03
CA ALA A 128 7.26 -4.43 0.30
C ALA A 128 5.91 -4.04 -0.32
N LYS A 129 5.18 -3.20 0.40
CA LYS A 129 4.12 -2.38 -0.19
C LYS A 129 4.76 -1.21 -0.92
N THR A 130 4.27 -0.90 -2.09
CA THR A 130 4.82 0.13 -2.96
C THR A 130 3.72 1.08 -3.39
N PHE A 131 3.95 2.38 -3.19
CA PHE A 131 3.11 3.45 -3.67
C PHE A 131 3.91 4.30 -4.65
N ILE A 132 3.46 4.40 -5.91
CA ILE A 132 4.18 5.14 -6.95
C ILE A 132 3.35 6.34 -7.37
N LEU A 133 3.87 7.54 -7.13
CA LEU A 133 3.31 8.78 -7.63
C LEU A 133 3.81 9.00 -9.06
N ILE A 134 2.90 9.34 -9.98
CA ILE A 134 3.20 9.50 -11.40
C ILE A 134 2.94 10.94 -11.82
N TYR A 135 3.91 11.57 -12.43
CA TYR A 135 3.87 12.95 -12.89
C TYR A 135 4.01 13.02 -14.39
N GLY A 136 3.28 13.96 -15.01
CA GLY A 136 3.38 14.21 -16.45
C GLY A 136 2.85 13.10 -17.34
N LEU A 137 1.95 12.23 -16.83
CA LEU A 137 1.37 11.12 -17.58
C LEU A 137 0.32 11.66 -18.57
N PRO A 138 0.53 11.56 -19.90
CA PRO A 138 -0.43 12.06 -20.89
C PRO A 138 -1.58 11.06 -21.13
N SER A 139 -1.33 9.78 -20.97
CA SER A 139 -2.33 8.70 -21.14
C SER A 139 -1.87 7.43 -20.44
N LEU A 140 -2.80 6.53 -20.15
CA LEU A 140 -2.47 5.23 -19.55
C LEU A 140 -1.49 4.42 -20.38
N ASP A 141 -1.58 4.47 -21.71
CA ASP A 141 -0.67 3.75 -22.61
C ASP A 141 0.77 4.19 -22.48
N ALA A 142 1.02 5.48 -22.23
CA ALA A 142 2.34 6.02 -22.03
C ALA A 142 3.04 5.51 -20.74
N LEU A 143 2.29 4.88 -19.85
CA LEU A 143 2.85 4.29 -18.63
C LEU A 143 3.62 2.99 -18.90
N PHE A 144 3.24 2.21 -19.93
CA PHE A 144 3.77 0.87 -20.16
C PHE A 144 5.08 0.89 -20.94
N GLN A 145 6.16 1.27 -20.26
CA GLN A 145 7.51 1.40 -20.84
C GLN A 145 8.57 1.27 -19.74
N ARG A 146 9.84 1.49 -20.10
CA ARG A 146 10.98 1.53 -19.17
C ARG A 146 11.27 2.97 -18.76
N PHE A 147 11.46 3.17 -17.45
CA PHE A 147 11.86 4.44 -16.84
C PHE A 147 13.22 4.26 -16.20
N GLY A 148 14.20 5.03 -16.64
CA GLY A 148 15.55 5.02 -16.08
C GLY A 148 15.60 5.64 -14.68
N GLY A 149 16.53 5.19 -13.85
CA GLY A 149 16.80 5.83 -12.55
C GLY A 149 17.37 7.23 -12.75
N VAL A 150 17.04 8.13 -11.83
CA VAL A 150 17.59 9.49 -11.77
C VAL A 150 18.66 9.53 -10.68
N ASP A 151 19.87 9.97 -11.01
CA ASP A 151 20.98 10.04 -10.07
C ASP A 151 20.69 10.96 -8.88
N GLY A 152 21.10 10.52 -7.69
CA GLY A 152 20.99 11.31 -6.45
C GLY A 152 19.61 11.40 -5.82
N SER A 153 18.66 10.61 -6.26
CA SER A 153 17.24 10.73 -5.88
C SER A 153 16.78 9.72 -4.84
N LEU A 154 17.62 9.40 -3.86
CA LEU A 154 17.24 8.49 -2.77
C LEU A 154 17.10 9.27 -1.46
N TYR A 155 15.87 9.38 -0.95
CA TYR A 155 15.58 9.94 0.37
C TYR A 155 15.11 8.84 1.31
N PHE A 156 15.70 8.78 2.52
CA PHE A 156 15.22 7.92 3.60
C PHE A 156 14.72 8.77 4.76
N VAL A 157 13.48 8.56 5.16
CA VAL A 157 12.90 9.17 6.35
C VAL A 157 12.05 8.12 7.06
N GLY A 158 12.35 7.84 8.33
CA GLY A 158 11.50 6.98 9.17
C GLY A 158 11.33 5.55 8.66
N GLY A 159 12.31 4.98 7.92
CA GLY A 159 12.22 3.63 7.36
C GLY A 159 11.53 3.53 5.99
N ALA A 160 11.08 4.65 5.45
CA ALA A 160 10.57 4.74 4.08
C ALA A 160 11.60 5.35 3.13
N GLY A 161 11.72 4.81 1.93
CA GLY A 161 12.60 5.33 0.88
C GLY A 161 11.81 5.78 -0.34
N VAL A 162 12.26 6.86 -0.99
CA VAL A 162 11.74 7.30 -2.29
C VAL A 162 12.81 7.06 -3.34
N ASN A 163 12.39 6.50 -4.46
CA ASN A 163 13.23 6.32 -5.63
C ASN A 163 12.56 6.98 -6.83
N TYR A 164 13.32 7.78 -7.59
CA TYR A 164 12.82 8.46 -8.77
C TYR A 164 13.30 7.77 -10.04
N ASN A 165 12.36 7.57 -10.96
CA ASN A 165 12.62 7.06 -12.29
C ASN A 165 11.97 7.99 -13.31
N ARG A 166 12.63 8.23 -14.42
CA ARG A 166 12.15 9.17 -15.45
C ARG A 166 12.33 8.61 -16.86
N ARG A 167 11.38 8.97 -17.69
CA ARG A 167 11.50 8.87 -19.13
C ARG A 167 10.77 10.04 -19.78
N GLU A 168 11.50 10.83 -20.56
CA GLU A 168 10.96 12.04 -21.17
C GLU A 168 10.32 12.97 -20.10
N ASN A 169 9.04 13.30 -20.25
CA ASN A 169 8.31 14.16 -19.34
C ASN A 169 7.58 13.38 -18.23
N ILE A 170 7.64 12.05 -18.23
CA ILE A 170 6.99 11.22 -17.22
C ILE A 170 7.99 10.88 -16.13
N GLU A 171 7.64 11.19 -14.89
CA GLU A 171 8.44 10.89 -13.71
C GLU A 171 7.65 10.04 -12.72
N LEU A 172 8.31 9.02 -12.18
CA LEU A 172 7.78 8.13 -11.16
C LEU A 172 8.51 8.37 -9.85
N ALA A 173 7.78 8.62 -8.77
CA ALA A 173 8.31 8.68 -7.41
C ALA A 173 7.79 7.45 -6.64
N SER A 174 8.63 6.44 -6.50
CA SER A 174 8.27 5.17 -5.87
C SER A 174 8.60 5.21 -4.38
N VAL A 175 7.57 5.17 -3.53
CA VAL A 175 7.68 5.08 -2.07
C VAL A 175 7.46 3.63 -1.65
N ARG A 176 8.42 3.07 -0.91
CA ARG A 176 8.42 1.67 -0.49
C ARG A 176 8.45 1.54 1.02
N PHE A 177 7.65 0.61 1.51
CA PHE A 177 7.66 0.22 2.91
C PHE A 177 7.55 -1.29 3.04
N GLY A 178 8.53 -1.91 3.65
CA GLY A 178 8.54 -3.36 3.77
C GLY A 178 9.58 -3.88 4.73
N VAL A 179 9.54 -5.20 4.92
CA VAL A 179 10.47 -5.94 5.77
C VAL A 179 11.59 -6.48 4.89
N GLY A 180 12.80 -6.13 5.23
CA GLY A 180 14.01 -6.56 4.55
C GLY A 180 15.01 -5.42 4.46
N TRP A 181 16.28 -5.74 4.71
CA TRP A 181 17.35 -4.75 4.60
C TRP A 181 17.83 -4.71 3.16
N ARG A 182 17.32 -3.76 2.38
CA ARG A 182 17.87 -3.42 1.07
C ARG A 182 18.13 -1.92 1.01
N GLN A 183 19.36 -1.55 1.30
CA GLN A 183 19.90 -0.21 0.96
C GLN A 183 20.62 -0.26 -0.41
N GLY A 184 20.14 -1.08 -1.33
CA GLY A 184 20.67 -1.10 -2.70
C GLY A 184 20.31 0.19 -3.42
N LEU A 185 21.30 0.90 -3.89
CA LEU A 185 21.12 1.95 -4.89
C LEU A 185 20.47 1.28 -6.11
N ASN A 186 19.22 1.62 -6.36
CA ASN A 186 18.51 1.15 -7.56
C ASN A 186 19.04 1.94 -8.75
N LEU A 187 20.27 1.64 -9.18
CA LEU A 187 20.94 2.21 -10.36
C LEU A 187 20.34 1.68 -11.66
N GLY A 188 19.23 0.99 -11.56
CA GLY A 188 18.60 0.36 -12.69
C GLY A 188 17.45 1.19 -13.27
N TYR A 189 16.56 0.48 -13.89
CA TYR A 189 15.31 1.00 -14.44
C TYR A 189 14.13 0.27 -13.80
N ILE A 190 12.96 0.86 -13.91
CA ILE A 190 11.68 0.18 -13.69
C ILE A 190 10.97 0.03 -15.04
N ARG A 191 10.48 -1.16 -15.35
CA ARG A 191 9.64 -1.43 -16.51
C ARG A 191 8.23 -1.71 -16.04
N LEU A 192 7.26 -0.96 -16.55
CA LEU A 192 5.84 -1.20 -16.32
C LEU A 192 5.22 -1.93 -17.52
N SER A 193 4.25 -2.80 -17.25
CA SER A 193 3.57 -3.63 -18.26
C SER A 193 2.12 -3.87 -17.89
N ARG A 194 1.28 -4.10 -18.89
CA ARG A 194 -0.12 -4.56 -18.71
C ARG A 194 -0.20 -6.03 -18.34
N GLU A 195 0.80 -6.78 -18.69
CA GLU A 195 0.85 -8.22 -18.48
C GLU A 195 1.95 -8.58 -17.51
N ARG A 196 1.77 -9.70 -16.83
CA ARG A 196 2.78 -10.26 -15.95
C ARG A 196 4.06 -10.51 -16.72
N LEU A 197 5.14 -9.89 -16.28
CA LEU A 197 6.43 -10.00 -16.94
C LEU A 197 7.06 -11.37 -16.65
N PRO A 198 7.46 -12.13 -17.68
CA PRO A 198 8.26 -13.32 -17.47
C PRO A 198 9.65 -12.94 -16.91
N PHE A 199 10.48 -13.92 -16.58
CA PHE A 199 11.79 -13.78 -15.92
C PHE A 199 12.79 -12.80 -16.57
N SER A 200 12.43 -12.15 -17.64
CA SER A 200 13.24 -11.12 -18.30
C SER A 200 12.62 -9.74 -18.12
N CYS A 201 13.24 -8.93 -17.31
CA CYS A 201 12.97 -7.52 -17.17
C CYS A 201 13.61 -6.75 -18.36
#